data_c7ac1d27c3d20dae9e2524e8d5a3472f
#
_entry.id   c7ac1d27c3d20dae9e2524e8d5a3472f
#
_cell.length_a   1.000
_cell.length_b   1.000
_cell.length_c   1.000
_cell.angle_alpha   90.00
_cell.angle_beta   90.00
_cell.angle_gamma   90.00
#
_symmetry.space_group_name_H-M   'P 1'
#
loop_
_entity.id
_entity.type
_entity.pdbx_description
1 polymer ?
#
loop_
_entity_poly.entity_id
_entity_poly.type
_entity_poly.pdbx_seq_one_letter_code
_entity_poly.pdbx_strand_id
1 'polypeptide(L)'
;MSNYGTIYTLPFKSRRNKSYIVEIQKEGYTGRVAELTGSGDAPFSIEIADDNFLYVPIRFSTATIRVVGNDYLQSLYSTGYQQYRVNFKQGDTIVWTGFITPELYTQDYTATLFDLEIQCVSAMNTLEYADYKQKSAGSKEFVSLWELLTRCVLESRGSYSAVYIPHVYAKSPADYDANANVLQSMTISEQNFFDEDDKPMNLKEVIEELCKFLNWTCVDYKGALYFVDVDQRGNYYKYTPDFSSYTFEAGNVLSVQDIHFS
;
A
#
# COMPACT_ATOMS: atom_id res chain seq x y z
N MET A 1 -12.62 10.33 -0.22
CA MET A 1 -11.64 9.64 -1.11
C MET A 1 -11.16 10.60 -2.16
N SER A 2 -9.84 10.73 -2.34
CA SER A 2 -9.27 11.57 -3.41
C SER A 2 -9.68 10.99 -4.76
N ASN A 3 -10.15 11.85 -5.66
CA ASN A 3 -10.55 11.44 -7.00
C ASN A 3 -9.31 11.37 -7.90
N TYR A 4 -8.83 10.17 -8.22
CA TYR A 4 -7.73 9.95 -9.15
C TYR A 4 -8.29 9.64 -10.54
N GLY A 5 -7.87 10.41 -11.55
CA GLY A 5 -8.18 10.14 -12.94
C GLY A 5 -6.97 9.59 -13.71
N THR A 6 -7.19 8.65 -14.63
CA THR A 6 -6.12 8.06 -15.43
C THR A 6 -5.59 9.07 -16.44
N ILE A 7 -4.28 9.31 -16.41
CA ILE A 7 -3.58 10.20 -17.35
C ILE A 7 -2.85 9.38 -18.44
N TYR A 8 -2.24 8.26 -18.04
CA TYR A 8 -1.54 7.36 -18.96
C TYR A 8 -1.94 5.91 -18.75
N THR A 9 -1.88 5.14 -19.84
CA THR A 9 -2.00 3.68 -19.82
C THR A 9 -0.82 3.06 -20.53
N LEU A 10 -0.33 1.92 -20.02
CA LEU A 10 0.74 1.13 -20.62
C LEU A 10 0.25 -0.31 -20.75
N PRO A 11 -0.38 -0.68 -21.89
CA PRO A 11 -0.82 -2.04 -22.14
C PRO A 11 0.34 -2.92 -22.62
N PHE A 12 0.43 -4.15 -22.13
CA PHE A 12 1.37 -5.13 -22.62
C PHE A 12 0.90 -6.57 -22.38
N LYS A 13 1.60 -7.54 -22.97
CA LYS A 13 1.32 -8.94 -22.77
C LYS A 13 2.53 -9.66 -22.20
N SER A 14 2.27 -10.59 -21.28
CA SER A 14 3.32 -11.47 -20.77
C SER A 14 3.74 -12.50 -21.83
N ARG A 15 4.87 -13.19 -21.63
CA ARG A 15 5.32 -14.32 -22.47
C ARG A 15 4.27 -15.45 -22.56
N ARG A 16 3.35 -15.55 -21.59
CA ARG A 16 2.23 -16.50 -21.60
C ARG A 16 0.96 -15.92 -22.23
N ASN A 17 1.08 -14.83 -23.01
CA ASN A 17 -0.02 -14.14 -23.70
C ASN A 17 -1.14 -13.63 -22.80
N LYS A 18 -0.88 -13.41 -21.50
CA LYS A 18 -1.82 -12.74 -20.60
C LYS A 18 -1.70 -11.23 -20.77
N SER A 19 -2.83 -10.56 -20.87
CA SER A 19 -2.89 -9.10 -21.01
C SER A 19 -2.78 -8.41 -19.65
N TYR A 20 -1.95 -7.38 -19.60
CA TYR A 20 -1.75 -6.52 -18.47
C TYR A 20 -1.83 -5.06 -18.89
N ILE A 21 -2.15 -4.19 -17.94
CA ILE A 21 -2.15 -2.75 -18.13
C ILE A 21 -1.61 -2.06 -16.88
N VAL A 22 -0.72 -1.11 -17.06
CA VAL A 22 -0.34 -0.15 -16.01
C VAL A 22 -1.13 1.13 -16.24
N GLU A 23 -1.88 1.56 -15.24
CA GLU A 23 -2.56 2.86 -15.24
C GLU A 23 -1.79 3.82 -14.35
N ILE A 24 -1.40 4.96 -14.90
CA ILE A 24 -0.87 6.08 -14.13
C ILE A 24 -2.01 7.09 -13.96
N GLN A 25 -2.36 7.37 -12.72
CA GLN A 25 -3.47 8.22 -12.35
C GLN A 25 -2.96 9.45 -11.61
N LYS A 26 -3.58 10.60 -11.87
CA LYS A 26 -3.27 11.86 -11.20
C LYS A 26 -4.47 12.33 -10.37
N GLU A 27 -4.21 12.87 -9.19
CA GLU A 27 -5.25 13.44 -8.33
C GLU A 27 -5.97 14.61 -9.06
N GLY A 28 -7.31 14.56 -9.08
CA GLY A 28 -8.14 15.58 -9.72
C GLY A 28 -8.11 15.64 -11.26
N TYR A 29 -7.48 14.66 -11.92
CA TYR A 29 -7.40 14.66 -13.39
C TYR A 29 -8.71 14.20 -14.04
N THR A 30 -9.15 14.96 -15.06
CA THR A 30 -10.36 14.67 -15.86
C THR A 30 -10.09 14.76 -17.37
N GLY A 31 -8.81 14.83 -17.78
CA GLY A 31 -8.41 15.00 -19.17
C GLY A 31 -8.42 13.71 -19.99
N ARG A 32 -7.83 13.76 -21.17
CA ARG A 32 -7.70 12.60 -22.06
C ARG A 32 -6.60 11.65 -21.56
N VAL A 33 -6.87 10.36 -21.69
CA VAL A 33 -5.90 9.32 -21.42
C VAL A 33 -4.98 9.15 -22.63
N ALA A 34 -3.66 9.14 -22.40
CA ALA A 34 -2.67 8.83 -23.43
C ALA A 34 -2.10 7.42 -23.21
N GLU A 35 -1.73 6.77 -24.32
CA GLU A 35 -1.11 5.45 -24.28
C GLU A 35 0.40 5.56 -24.38
N LEU A 36 1.12 4.87 -23.52
CA LEU A 36 2.58 4.76 -23.50
C LEU A 36 3.01 3.47 -24.16
N THR A 37 4.21 3.47 -24.72
CA THR A 37 4.85 2.27 -25.29
C THR A 37 5.88 1.74 -24.30
N GLY A 38 5.78 0.44 -23.98
CA GLY A 38 6.73 -0.21 -23.08
C GLY A 38 8.09 -0.41 -23.71
N SER A 39 9.14 -0.26 -22.91
CA SER A 39 10.52 -0.53 -23.28
C SER A 39 11.02 -1.85 -22.70
N GLY A 40 11.89 -2.52 -23.45
CA GLY A 40 12.57 -3.73 -23.01
C GLY A 40 11.66 -4.96 -22.86
N ASP A 41 12.20 -6.01 -22.24
CA ASP A 41 11.53 -7.29 -22.03
C ASP A 41 10.48 -7.25 -20.91
N ALA A 42 10.58 -6.28 -20.00
CA ALA A 42 9.69 -6.13 -18.85
C ALA A 42 9.31 -4.65 -18.68
N PRO A 43 8.22 -4.19 -19.32
CA PRO A 43 7.72 -2.82 -19.18
C PRO A 43 7.33 -2.43 -17.74
N PHE A 44 7.06 -3.44 -16.92
CA PHE A 44 6.76 -3.28 -15.50
C PHE A 44 7.40 -4.41 -14.69
N SER A 45 8.11 -4.06 -13.63
CA SER A 45 8.70 -5.01 -12.68
C SER A 45 8.35 -4.62 -11.26
N ILE A 46 8.14 -5.63 -10.40
CA ILE A 46 7.91 -5.45 -8.96
C ILE A 46 9.08 -6.12 -8.24
N GLU A 47 9.65 -5.43 -7.27
CA GLU A 47 10.69 -5.96 -6.40
C GLU A 47 10.20 -5.93 -4.95
N ILE A 48 10.42 -7.03 -4.24
CA ILE A 48 10.11 -7.18 -2.82
C ILE A 48 11.43 -7.47 -2.12
N ALA A 49 11.69 -6.76 -1.02
CA ALA A 49 12.89 -6.99 -0.24
C ALA A 49 12.98 -8.46 0.19
N ASP A 50 14.14 -9.09 -0.06
CA ASP A 50 14.41 -10.50 0.27
C ASP A 50 14.89 -10.62 1.73
N ASP A 51 14.06 -10.14 2.66
CA ASP A 51 14.31 -10.21 4.09
C ASP A 51 13.68 -11.47 4.70
N ASN A 52 14.17 -11.86 5.86
CA ASN A 52 13.55 -12.93 6.64
C ASN A 52 12.14 -12.52 7.06
N PHE A 53 11.14 -13.09 6.39
CA PHE A 53 9.74 -12.71 6.53
C PHE A 53 9.23 -12.78 7.98
N LEU A 54 9.72 -13.73 8.79
CA LEU A 54 9.28 -13.93 10.18
C LEU A 54 9.63 -12.75 11.11
N TYR A 55 10.64 -11.96 10.75
CA TYR A 55 11.15 -10.88 11.59
C TYR A 55 10.88 -9.47 11.03
N VAL A 56 10.22 -9.37 9.88
CA VAL A 56 9.92 -8.09 9.24
C VAL A 56 8.44 -7.74 9.46
N PRO A 57 8.13 -6.70 10.28
CA PRO A 57 6.74 -6.33 10.60
C PRO A 57 5.99 -5.75 9.40
N ILE A 58 6.70 -5.13 8.47
CA ILE A 58 6.15 -4.59 7.23
C ILE A 58 7.00 -5.03 6.04
N ARG A 59 6.35 -5.51 4.98
CA ARG A 59 7.00 -5.95 3.77
C ARG A 59 6.37 -5.29 2.57
N PHE A 60 6.96 -4.17 2.19
CA PHE A 60 6.46 -3.36 1.09
C PHE A 60 7.34 -3.52 -0.14
N SER A 61 6.72 -3.36 -1.30
CA SER A 61 7.35 -3.53 -2.60
C SER A 61 7.70 -2.20 -3.24
N THR A 62 8.66 -2.25 -4.16
CA THR A 62 8.94 -1.21 -5.13
C THR A 62 8.56 -1.70 -6.53
N ALA A 63 8.38 -0.78 -7.46
CA ALA A 63 8.15 -1.15 -8.85
C ALA A 63 8.85 -0.17 -9.79
N THR A 64 9.17 -0.65 -11.00
CA THR A 64 9.77 0.15 -12.05
C THR A 64 8.92 0.05 -13.30
N ILE A 65 8.54 1.20 -13.86
CA ILE A 65 7.88 1.32 -15.17
C ILE A 65 8.95 1.68 -16.21
N ARG A 66 9.01 0.94 -17.31
CA ARG A 66 9.92 1.21 -18.40
C ARG A 66 9.15 1.53 -19.66
N VAL A 67 9.37 2.73 -20.17
CA VAL A 67 8.71 3.25 -21.38
C VAL A 67 9.73 3.73 -22.40
N VAL A 68 9.36 3.69 -23.68
CA VAL A 68 10.12 4.24 -24.77
C VAL A 68 9.29 5.29 -25.50
N GLY A 69 9.90 6.41 -25.85
CA GLY A 69 9.22 7.48 -26.55
C GLY A 69 10.14 8.64 -26.88
N ASN A 70 9.55 9.69 -27.44
CA ASN A 70 10.19 10.96 -27.72
C ASN A 70 9.69 12.10 -26.82
N ASP A 71 8.82 11.79 -25.85
CA ASP A 71 8.31 12.72 -24.86
C ASP A 71 9.00 12.48 -23.51
N TYR A 72 9.51 13.54 -22.92
CA TYR A 72 10.17 13.51 -21.61
C TYR A 72 9.21 13.26 -20.44
N LEU A 73 7.92 13.12 -20.68
CA LEU A 73 6.89 12.89 -19.67
C LEU A 73 7.02 13.83 -18.46
N GLN A 74 7.38 15.10 -18.71
CA GLN A 74 7.59 16.11 -17.66
C GLN A 74 6.40 16.25 -16.74
N SER A 75 5.20 15.91 -17.23
CA SER A 75 3.97 15.90 -16.46
C SER A 75 3.98 14.86 -15.31
N LEU A 76 4.88 13.86 -15.35
CA LEU A 76 5.05 12.85 -14.31
C LEU A 76 6.11 13.21 -13.27
N TYR A 77 6.87 14.29 -13.47
CA TYR A 77 7.79 14.79 -12.46
C TYR A 77 6.98 15.34 -11.28
N SER A 78 6.94 14.56 -10.25
CA SER A 78 6.19 14.88 -9.02
C SER A 78 7.11 15.55 -8.02
N THR A 79 6.66 16.65 -7.42
CA THR A 79 7.31 17.29 -6.28
C THR A 79 6.72 16.84 -4.95
N GLY A 80 5.64 16.06 -4.99
CA GLY A 80 4.89 15.60 -3.81
C GLY A 80 4.61 14.11 -3.87
N TYR A 81 4.57 13.51 -2.68
CA TYR A 81 4.16 12.12 -2.53
C TYR A 81 2.67 11.94 -2.85
N GLN A 82 2.30 10.76 -3.32
CA GLN A 82 0.91 10.41 -3.64
C GLN A 82 0.25 11.28 -4.72
N GLN A 83 1.02 12.03 -5.52
CA GLN A 83 0.47 12.82 -6.61
C GLN A 83 0.07 11.96 -7.81
N TYR A 84 0.88 10.95 -8.14
CA TYR A 84 0.64 10.02 -9.24
C TYR A 84 0.53 8.60 -8.72
N ARG A 85 -0.70 8.08 -8.72
CA ARG A 85 -0.98 6.70 -8.33
C ARG A 85 -0.78 5.77 -9.53
N VAL A 86 -0.15 4.64 -9.28
CA VAL A 86 0.09 3.59 -10.26
C VAL A 86 -0.70 2.36 -9.88
N ASN A 87 -1.54 1.87 -10.78
CA ASN A 87 -2.24 0.60 -10.64
C ASN A 87 -1.81 -0.36 -11.73
N PHE A 88 -1.25 -1.50 -11.35
CA PHE A 88 -0.96 -2.59 -12.26
C PHE A 88 -2.10 -3.61 -12.23
N LYS A 89 -2.68 -3.89 -13.40
CA LYS A 89 -3.87 -4.71 -13.55
C LYS A 89 -3.63 -5.92 -14.46
N GLN A 90 -4.32 -7.01 -14.14
CA GLN A 90 -4.52 -8.13 -15.02
C GLN A 90 -6.02 -8.22 -15.37
N GLY A 91 -6.39 -7.85 -16.60
CA GLY A 91 -7.79 -7.56 -16.91
C GLY A 91 -8.31 -6.41 -16.04
N ASP A 92 -9.43 -6.62 -15.35
CA ASP A 92 -10.02 -5.62 -14.45
C ASP A 92 -9.49 -5.70 -13.02
N THR A 93 -8.68 -6.72 -12.71
CA THR A 93 -8.20 -6.96 -11.36
C THR A 93 -6.90 -6.21 -11.10
N ILE A 94 -6.87 -5.37 -10.07
CA ILE A 94 -5.64 -4.74 -9.59
C ILE A 94 -4.77 -5.81 -8.95
N VAL A 95 -3.52 -5.90 -9.39
CA VAL A 95 -2.51 -6.84 -8.87
C VAL A 95 -1.51 -6.11 -7.97
N TRP A 96 -1.27 -4.82 -8.24
CA TRP A 96 -0.39 -3.97 -7.46
C TRP A 96 -0.86 -2.52 -7.52
N THR A 97 -0.65 -1.78 -6.42
CA THR A 97 -0.96 -0.36 -6.32
C THR A 97 0.15 0.38 -5.57
N GLY A 98 0.53 1.53 -6.07
CA GLY A 98 1.58 2.36 -5.49
C GLY A 98 1.59 3.77 -6.06
N PHE A 99 2.71 4.46 -5.88
CA PHE A 99 2.88 5.84 -6.33
C PHE A 99 4.24 6.04 -6.96
N ILE A 100 4.32 6.96 -7.93
CA ILE A 100 5.59 7.39 -8.49
C ILE A 100 6.37 8.13 -7.41
N THR A 101 7.66 7.77 -7.25
CA THR A 101 8.56 8.47 -6.33
C THR A 101 8.87 9.87 -6.85
N PRO A 102 8.91 10.89 -5.98
CA PRO A 102 9.32 12.24 -6.36
C PRO A 102 10.84 12.29 -6.53
N GLU A 103 11.32 11.82 -7.65
CA GLU A 103 12.74 11.84 -8.01
C GLU A 103 12.99 12.77 -9.22
N LEU A 104 14.17 13.35 -9.24
CA LEU A 104 14.66 14.06 -10.42
C LEU A 104 15.22 13.01 -11.39
N TYR A 105 14.48 12.76 -12.46
CA TYR A 105 14.96 11.88 -13.52
C TYR A 105 16.01 12.62 -14.35
N THR A 106 17.22 12.06 -14.40
CA THR A 106 18.23 12.50 -15.36
C THR A 106 18.01 11.75 -16.67
N GLN A 107 17.95 12.47 -17.76
CA GLN A 107 17.72 11.91 -19.08
C GLN A 107 18.76 12.43 -20.05
N ASP A 108 19.40 11.51 -20.78
CA ASP A 108 20.31 11.88 -21.83
C ASP A 108 19.54 12.51 -22.99
N TYR A 109 19.99 13.70 -23.43
CA TYR A 109 19.40 14.33 -24.60
C TYR A 109 19.74 13.53 -25.85
N THR A 110 18.76 12.87 -26.43
CA THR A 110 18.87 12.21 -27.72
C THR A 110 17.82 12.79 -28.67
N ALA A 111 18.19 12.92 -29.95
CA ALA A 111 17.29 13.48 -30.97
C ALA A 111 16.16 12.55 -31.43
N THR A 112 16.12 11.33 -30.91
CA THR A 112 15.20 10.25 -31.31
C THR A 112 14.55 9.60 -30.12
N LEU A 113 14.12 8.35 -30.24
CA LEU A 113 13.52 7.58 -29.15
C LEU A 113 14.53 7.30 -28.04
N PHE A 114 14.09 7.43 -26.79
CA PHE A 114 14.88 7.13 -25.61
C PHE A 114 14.07 6.31 -24.60
N ASP A 115 14.77 5.58 -23.76
CA ASP A 115 14.19 4.81 -22.68
C ASP A 115 14.06 5.67 -21.41
N LEU A 116 12.95 5.57 -20.72
CA LEU A 116 12.71 6.21 -19.45
C LEU A 116 12.30 5.17 -18.42
N GLU A 117 13.00 5.15 -17.28
CA GLU A 117 12.64 4.37 -16.11
C GLU A 117 11.97 5.27 -15.07
N ILE A 118 10.79 4.86 -14.60
CA ILE A 118 10.03 5.58 -13.59
C ILE A 118 9.94 4.69 -12.35
N GLN A 119 10.52 5.16 -11.24
CA GLN A 119 10.52 4.44 -9.98
C GLN A 119 9.22 4.65 -9.23
N CYS A 120 8.71 3.58 -8.63
CA CYS A 120 7.47 3.58 -7.87
C CYS A 120 7.67 2.84 -6.54
N VAL A 121 6.92 3.24 -5.54
CA VAL A 121 6.84 2.55 -4.25
C VAL A 121 5.41 2.10 -3.99
N SER A 122 5.23 1.00 -3.25
CA SER A 122 3.89 0.55 -2.85
C SER A 122 3.16 1.63 -2.06
N ALA A 123 1.82 1.60 -2.10
CA ALA A 123 1.02 2.64 -1.48
C ALA A 123 1.31 2.79 0.03
N MET A 124 1.46 1.68 0.75
CA MET A 124 1.78 1.72 2.19
C MET A 124 3.17 2.31 2.48
N ASN A 125 4.13 2.21 1.54
CA ASN A 125 5.45 2.79 1.74
C ASN A 125 5.44 4.32 1.77
N THR A 126 4.42 4.96 1.17
CA THR A 126 4.27 6.42 1.19
C THR A 126 3.94 6.98 2.58
N LEU A 127 3.55 6.14 3.52
CA LEU A 127 3.30 6.51 4.92
C LEU A 127 4.56 7.06 5.62
N GLU A 128 5.74 6.81 5.10
CA GLU A 128 7.01 7.40 5.56
C GLU A 128 7.00 8.93 5.49
N TYR A 129 6.17 9.50 4.61
CA TYR A 129 6.07 10.95 4.38
C TYR A 129 4.86 11.59 5.05
N ALA A 130 4.09 10.83 5.81
CA ALA A 130 2.89 11.29 6.50
C ALA A 130 3.09 11.22 8.01
N ASP A 131 3.19 12.38 8.67
CA ASP A 131 3.35 12.46 10.11
C ASP A 131 2.06 12.07 10.86
N TYR A 132 2.22 11.44 12.03
CA TYR A 132 1.14 11.22 12.96
C TYR A 132 0.57 12.57 13.45
N LYS A 133 -0.75 12.69 13.45
CA LYS A 133 -1.44 13.88 13.96
C LYS A 133 -2.41 13.47 15.04
N GLN A 134 -2.33 14.12 16.19
CA GLN A 134 -3.32 13.92 17.25
C GLN A 134 -4.71 14.31 16.79
N LYS A 135 -5.72 13.64 17.33
CA LYS A 135 -7.14 13.94 17.04
C LYS A 135 -7.51 15.35 17.45
N SER A 136 -6.98 15.79 18.61
CA SER A 136 -7.09 17.17 19.11
C SER A 136 -5.69 17.63 19.51
N ALA A 137 -5.20 18.71 18.91
CA ALA A 137 -3.85 19.22 19.16
C ALA A 137 -3.61 19.48 20.65
N GLY A 138 -2.55 18.89 21.20
CA GLY A 138 -2.16 19.01 22.62
C GLY A 138 -3.01 18.20 23.59
N SER A 139 -3.92 17.35 23.11
CA SER A 139 -4.68 16.46 23.99
C SER A 139 -3.83 15.25 24.43
N LYS A 140 -4.12 14.74 25.62
CA LYS A 140 -3.53 13.49 26.14
C LYS A 140 -4.56 12.36 26.00
N GLU A 141 -5.15 12.24 24.83
CA GLU A 141 -6.20 11.28 24.58
C GLU A 141 -5.65 9.89 24.28
N PHE A 142 -6.54 8.92 24.34
CA PHE A 142 -6.27 7.55 23.94
C PHE A 142 -6.89 7.31 22.57
N VAL A 143 -6.18 6.56 21.75
CA VAL A 143 -6.63 6.12 20.44
C VAL A 143 -6.71 4.59 20.42
N SER A 144 -7.70 4.02 19.75
CA SER A 144 -7.79 2.57 19.61
C SER A 144 -6.78 2.06 18.57
N LEU A 145 -6.30 0.83 18.76
CA LEU A 145 -5.43 0.19 17.77
C LEU A 145 -6.14 0.05 16.43
N TRP A 146 -7.45 -0.12 16.43
CA TRP A 146 -8.29 -0.12 15.23
C TRP A 146 -8.24 1.21 14.47
N GLU A 147 -8.38 2.33 15.18
CA GLU A 147 -8.31 3.66 14.57
C GLU A 147 -6.92 3.91 13.96
N LEU A 148 -5.85 3.50 14.64
CA LEU A 148 -4.48 3.60 14.11
C LEU A 148 -4.31 2.81 12.82
N LEU A 149 -4.73 1.55 12.82
CA LEU A 149 -4.62 0.67 11.66
C LEU A 149 -5.42 1.21 10.47
N THR A 150 -6.69 1.53 10.69
CA THR A 150 -7.57 2.02 9.62
C THR A 150 -7.08 3.35 9.07
N ARG A 151 -6.61 4.25 9.92
CA ARG A 151 -6.03 5.53 9.53
C ARG A 151 -4.80 5.35 8.64
N CYS A 152 -3.85 4.48 9.03
CA CYS A 152 -2.68 4.20 8.20
C CYS A 152 -3.07 3.66 6.83
N VAL A 153 -4.00 2.69 6.78
CA VAL A 153 -4.45 2.11 5.51
C VAL A 153 -5.14 3.16 4.62
N LEU A 154 -6.03 3.97 5.18
CA LEU A 154 -6.74 4.99 4.42
C LEU A 154 -5.81 6.10 3.93
N GLU A 155 -4.82 6.51 4.74
CA GLU A 155 -3.84 7.55 4.36
C GLU A 155 -2.87 7.04 3.28
N SER A 156 -2.66 5.74 3.16
CA SER A 156 -1.87 5.18 2.06
C SER A 156 -2.46 5.43 0.68
N ARG A 157 -3.77 5.70 0.57
CA ARG A 157 -4.53 5.97 -0.66
C ARG A 157 -4.38 4.89 -1.75
N GLY A 158 -3.97 3.69 -1.37
CA GLY A 158 -3.84 2.56 -2.28
C GLY A 158 -5.19 2.09 -2.82
N SER A 159 -5.20 1.58 -4.06
CA SER A 159 -6.38 1.00 -4.69
C SER A 159 -6.50 -0.49 -4.35
N TYR A 160 -6.51 -0.83 -3.07
CA TYR A 160 -6.65 -2.21 -2.64
C TYR A 160 -8.06 -2.75 -2.95
N SER A 161 -8.15 -4.02 -3.28
CA SER A 161 -9.42 -4.73 -3.47
C SER A 161 -10.06 -5.15 -2.15
N ALA A 162 -9.24 -5.41 -1.13
CA ALA A 162 -9.65 -5.78 0.22
C ALA A 162 -8.51 -5.57 1.21
N VAL A 163 -8.85 -5.54 2.51
CA VAL A 163 -7.90 -5.57 3.61
C VAL A 163 -8.22 -6.76 4.49
N TYR A 164 -7.26 -7.67 4.66
CA TYR A 164 -7.40 -8.86 5.48
C TYR A 164 -6.72 -8.66 6.83
N ILE A 165 -7.48 -8.85 7.90
CA ILE A 165 -7.02 -8.64 9.28
C ILE A 165 -7.26 -9.92 10.07
N PRO A 166 -6.25 -10.46 10.81
CA PRO A 166 -6.41 -11.63 11.63
C PRO A 166 -7.50 -11.42 12.70
N HIS A 167 -8.24 -12.45 12.99
CA HIS A 167 -9.18 -12.44 14.09
C HIS A 167 -8.43 -12.55 15.42
N VAL A 168 -8.44 -11.48 16.19
CA VAL A 168 -7.81 -11.45 17.52
C VAL A 168 -8.81 -11.92 18.55
N TYR A 169 -8.51 -13.05 19.20
CA TYR A 169 -9.38 -13.63 20.22
C TYR A 169 -9.22 -12.91 21.57
N ALA A 170 -10.34 -12.53 22.15
CA ALA A 170 -10.37 -12.13 23.55
C ALA A 170 -10.31 -13.37 24.46
N LYS A 171 -9.65 -13.23 25.60
CA LYS A 171 -9.55 -14.30 26.60
C LYS A 171 -10.91 -14.68 27.19
N SER A 172 -11.84 -13.74 27.26
CA SER A 172 -13.22 -13.95 27.71
C SER A 172 -14.19 -13.45 26.65
N PRO A 173 -15.00 -14.33 26.01
CA PRO A 173 -16.02 -13.92 25.06
C PRO A 173 -17.13 -13.05 25.69
N ALA A 174 -17.28 -13.06 27.03
CA ALA A 174 -18.28 -12.26 27.72
C ALA A 174 -17.93 -10.76 27.77
N ASP A 175 -16.66 -10.41 27.60
CA ASP A 175 -16.18 -9.03 27.69
C ASP A 175 -16.19 -8.32 26.34
N TYR A 176 -16.43 -9.06 25.25
CA TYR A 176 -16.39 -8.54 23.88
C TYR A 176 -17.58 -9.07 23.09
N ASP A 177 -18.16 -8.22 22.27
CA ASP A 177 -19.09 -8.69 21.24
C ASP A 177 -18.35 -9.72 20.37
N ALA A 178 -18.93 -10.92 20.24
CA ALA A 178 -18.33 -12.02 19.48
C ALA A 178 -18.04 -11.66 18.00
N ASN A 179 -18.68 -10.61 17.49
CA ASN A 179 -18.51 -10.08 16.15
C ASN A 179 -17.62 -8.83 16.10
N ALA A 180 -17.18 -8.29 17.24
CA ALA A 180 -16.34 -7.11 17.28
C ALA A 180 -14.85 -7.49 17.17
N ASN A 181 -14.10 -6.68 16.43
CA ASN A 181 -12.65 -6.79 16.43
C ASN A 181 -12.11 -6.20 17.74
N VAL A 182 -11.38 -7.00 18.51
CA VAL A 182 -10.80 -6.62 19.80
C VAL A 182 -9.94 -5.36 19.72
N LEU A 183 -9.32 -5.07 18.57
CA LEU A 183 -8.53 -3.85 18.35
C LEU A 183 -9.34 -2.56 18.57
N GLN A 184 -10.67 -2.61 18.48
CA GLN A 184 -11.54 -1.46 18.77
C GLN A 184 -11.57 -1.10 20.27
N SER A 185 -11.34 -2.08 21.13
CA SER A 185 -11.34 -1.93 22.58
C SER A 185 -9.94 -1.74 23.17
N MET A 186 -8.90 -2.10 22.43
CA MET A 186 -7.51 -1.88 22.84
C MET A 186 -7.10 -0.45 22.54
N THR A 187 -6.69 0.28 23.55
CA THR A 187 -6.32 1.70 23.41
C THR A 187 -4.89 1.96 23.89
N ILE A 188 -4.26 2.95 23.28
CA ILE A 188 -2.92 3.43 23.60
C ILE A 188 -2.94 4.96 23.70
N SER A 189 -2.11 5.54 24.56
CA SER A 189 -1.99 6.99 24.64
C SER A 189 -1.35 7.55 23.37
N GLU A 190 -1.92 8.60 22.80
CA GLU A 190 -1.39 9.28 21.62
C GLU A 190 0.01 9.89 21.85
N GLN A 191 0.40 10.11 23.12
CA GLN A 191 1.75 10.60 23.46
C GLN A 191 2.86 9.60 23.09
N ASN A 192 2.56 8.33 22.96
CA ASN A 192 3.54 7.32 22.53
C ASN A 192 4.02 7.50 21.08
N PHE A 193 3.35 8.36 20.31
CA PHE A 193 3.71 8.64 18.92
C PHE A 193 4.49 9.95 18.75
N PHE A 194 5.03 10.48 19.84
CA PHE A 194 5.87 11.67 19.87
C PHE A 194 7.15 11.38 20.65
N ASP A 195 8.26 11.95 20.21
CA ASP A 195 9.53 11.90 20.93
C ASP A 195 9.61 12.97 22.05
N GLU A 196 10.77 13.06 22.70
CA GLU A 196 11.02 14.01 23.80
C GLU A 196 10.95 15.50 23.36
N ASP A 197 11.12 15.75 22.07
CA ASP A 197 11.06 17.09 21.46
C ASP A 197 9.67 17.37 20.82
N ASP A 198 8.65 16.58 21.14
CA ASP A 198 7.29 16.64 20.56
C ASP A 198 7.25 16.42 19.05
N LYS A 199 8.28 15.78 18.48
CA LYS A 199 8.30 15.41 17.05
C LYS A 199 7.48 14.14 16.84
N PRO A 200 6.52 14.15 15.92
CA PRO A 200 5.69 12.98 15.66
C PRO A 200 6.45 11.86 14.90
N MET A 201 6.09 10.63 15.20
CA MET A 201 6.39 9.50 14.33
C MET A 201 5.70 9.68 12.97
N ASN A 202 6.29 9.13 11.90
CA ASN A 202 5.55 8.98 10.66
C ASN A 202 4.59 7.77 10.74
N LEU A 203 3.58 7.74 9.87
CA LEU A 203 2.56 6.68 9.92
C LEU A 203 3.11 5.28 9.56
N LYS A 204 4.25 5.20 8.85
CA LYS A 204 4.93 3.92 8.60
C LYS A 204 5.52 3.36 9.90
N GLU A 205 6.16 4.19 10.72
CA GLU A 205 6.64 3.81 12.05
C GLU A 205 5.48 3.38 12.95
N VAL A 206 4.36 4.12 12.91
CA VAL A 206 3.16 3.77 13.70
C VAL A 206 2.62 2.38 13.33
N ILE A 207 2.46 2.06 12.04
CA ILE A 207 1.96 0.76 11.62
C ILE A 207 2.98 -0.34 11.87
N GLU A 208 4.28 -0.04 11.79
CA GLU A 208 5.36 -0.96 12.12
C GLU A 208 5.33 -1.37 13.59
N GLU A 209 5.22 -0.40 14.50
CA GLU A 209 5.12 -0.67 15.95
C GLU A 209 3.84 -1.44 16.30
N LEU A 210 2.73 -1.13 15.64
CA LEU A 210 1.48 -1.90 15.80
C LEU A 210 1.65 -3.35 15.35
N CYS A 211 2.29 -3.60 14.22
CA CYS A 211 2.59 -4.94 13.74
C CYS A 211 3.53 -5.70 14.68
N LYS A 212 4.57 -5.05 15.20
CA LYS A 212 5.48 -5.63 16.21
C LYS A 212 4.73 -6.02 17.49
N PHE A 213 3.88 -5.13 17.99
CA PHE A 213 3.08 -5.38 19.18
C PHE A 213 2.13 -6.57 19.04
N LEU A 214 1.51 -6.73 17.87
CA LEU A 214 0.56 -7.80 17.58
C LEU A 214 1.22 -9.08 17.02
N ASN A 215 2.54 -9.09 16.82
CA ASN A 215 3.28 -10.15 16.15
C ASN A 215 2.75 -10.42 14.73
N TRP A 216 2.44 -9.36 14.01
CA TRP A 216 1.93 -9.42 12.65
C TRP A 216 2.97 -8.98 11.62
N THR A 217 2.77 -9.43 10.39
CA THR A 217 3.42 -8.87 9.21
C THR A 217 2.39 -8.26 8.30
N CYS A 218 2.62 -7.01 7.89
CA CYS A 218 1.80 -6.32 6.89
C CYS A 218 2.45 -6.47 5.51
N VAL A 219 1.68 -6.94 4.52
CA VAL A 219 2.16 -7.16 3.15
C VAL A 219 1.07 -6.83 2.13
N ASP A 220 1.46 -6.21 1.02
CA ASP A 220 0.62 -6.05 -0.16
C ASP A 220 0.82 -7.26 -1.09
N TYR A 221 -0.25 -7.95 -1.41
CA TYR A 221 -0.18 -9.15 -2.23
C TYR A 221 -1.41 -9.26 -3.16
N LYS A 222 -1.16 -9.41 -4.45
CA LYS A 222 -2.19 -9.54 -5.49
C LYS A 222 -3.31 -8.50 -5.39
N GLY A 223 -2.95 -7.25 -5.11
CA GLY A 223 -3.89 -6.12 -5.06
C GLY A 223 -4.75 -6.05 -3.80
N ALA A 224 -4.45 -6.83 -2.79
CA ALA A 224 -5.05 -6.73 -1.46
C ALA A 224 -3.97 -6.49 -0.41
N LEU A 225 -4.36 -5.93 0.72
CA LEU A 225 -3.48 -5.73 1.87
C LEU A 225 -3.77 -6.80 2.91
N TYR A 226 -2.73 -7.46 3.39
CA TYR A 226 -2.82 -8.52 4.38
C TYR A 226 -2.03 -8.16 5.63
N PHE A 227 -2.68 -8.27 6.77
CA PHE A 227 -2.01 -8.39 8.05
C PHE A 227 -1.98 -9.86 8.42
N VAL A 228 -0.80 -10.44 8.54
CA VAL A 228 -0.60 -11.88 8.75
C VAL A 228 -0.05 -12.10 10.14
N ASP A 229 -0.77 -12.86 10.95
CA ASP A 229 -0.26 -13.35 12.24
C ASP A 229 0.79 -14.44 11.97
N VAL A 230 2.02 -14.26 12.44
CA VAL A 230 3.12 -15.18 12.14
C VAL A 230 3.04 -16.48 12.93
N ASP A 231 2.36 -16.48 14.08
CA ASP A 231 2.25 -17.64 14.97
C ASP A 231 0.92 -18.39 14.82
N GLN A 232 -0.11 -17.73 14.32
CA GLN A 232 -1.45 -18.29 14.26
C GLN A 232 -1.95 -18.49 12.83
N ARG A 233 -2.45 -19.68 12.58
CA ARG A 233 -3.30 -19.96 11.43
C ARG A 233 -4.73 -19.87 11.91
N GLY A 234 -5.43 -18.83 11.47
CA GLY A 234 -6.75 -18.57 12.03
C GLY A 234 -7.72 -18.00 11.03
N ASN A 235 -8.79 -17.51 11.59
CA ASN A 235 -9.82 -16.81 10.86
C ASN A 235 -9.41 -15.37 10.58
N TYR A 236 -9.93 -14.84 9.50
CA TYR A 236 -9.67 -13.47 9.07
C TYR A 236 -10.98 -12.71 8.88
N TYR A 237 -10.90 -11.40 9.13
CA TYR A 237 -11.88 -10.45 8.63
C TYR A 237 -11.37 -9.89 7.30
N LYS A 238 -12.21 -9.98 6.28
CA LYS A 238 -11.99 -9.33 4.99
C LYS A 238 -12.81 -8.06 4.95
N TYR A 239 -12.14 -6.94 5.10
CA TYR A 239 -12.75 -5.61 5.03
C TYR A 239 -12.75 -5.06 3.61
N THR A 240 -13.77 -4.25 3.30
CA THR A 240 -13.71 -3.33 2.17
C THR A 240 -12.59 -2.32 2.40
N PRO A 241 -11.96 -1.76 1.34
CA PRO A 241 -10.83 -0.84 1.49
C PRO A 241 -11.13 0.43 2.29
N ASP A 242 -12.40 0.82 2.40
CA ASP A 242 -12.91 1.93 3.19
C ASP A 242 -13.35 1.54 4.61
N PHE A 243 -13.18 0.27 4.97
CA PHE A 243 -13.61 -0.33 6.24
C PHE A 243 -15.10 -0.18 6.56
N SER A 244 -15.95 0.12 5.57
CA SER A 244 -17.41 0.28 5.76
C SER A 244 -18.14 -1.03 5.99
N SER A 245 -17.57 -2.14 5.53
CA SER A 245 -18.12 -3.48 5.71
C SER A 245 -17.05 -4.55 5.77
N TYR A 246 -17.41 -5.71 6.30
CA TYR A 246 -16.53 -6.87 6.35
C TYR A 246 -17.28 -8.17 6.16
N THR A 247 -16.54 -9.21 5.77
CA THR A 247 -16.96 -10.61 5.80
C THR A 247 -16.01 -11.40 6.70
N PHE A 248 -16.53 -12.40 7.39
CA PHE A 248 -15.72 -13.31 8.19
C PHE A 248 -15.30 -14.49 7.32
N GLU A 249 -13.99 -14.70 7.18
CA GLU A 249 -13.43 -15.80 6.42
C GLU A 249 -12.84 -16.84 7.37
N ALA A 250 -13.50 -18.02 7.45
CA ALA A 250 -13.03 -19.13 8.27
C ALA A 250 -11.85 -19.85 7.59
N GLY A 251 -10.81 -20.12 8.36
CA GLY A 251 -9.62 -20.83 7.89
C GLY A 251 -8.50 -19.91 7.40
N ASN A 252 -7.45 -20.50 6.86
CA ASN A 252 -6.28 -19.76 6.41
C ASN A 252 -6.56 -19.05 5.09
N VAL A 253 -6.72 -17.74 5.14
CA VAL A 253 -6.80 -16.89 3.93
C VAL A 253 -5.41 -16.70 3.34
N LEU A 254 -4.41 -16.50 4.19
CA LEU A 254 -3.01 -16.39 3.83
C LEU A 254 -2.15 -16.88 4.99
N SER A 255 -1.16 -17.70 4.71
CA SER A 255 -0.14 -18.10 5.67
C SER A 255 1.21 -17.50 5.27
N VAL A 256 2.16 -17.46 6.21
CA VAL A 256 3.53 -17.05 5.90
C VAL A 256 4.13 -17.89 4.77
N GLN A 257 3.71 -19.16 4.67
CA GLN A 257 4.17 -20.07 3.60
C GLN A 257 3.57 -19.76 2.23
N ASP A 258 2.41 -19.09 2.17
CA ASP A 258 1.75 -18.74 0.91
C ASP A 258 2.35 -17.49 0.25
N ILE A 259 3.16 -16.73 0.99
CA ILE A 259 3.83 -15.51 0.51
C ILE A 259 5.24 -15.82 0.00
N HIS A 260 5.44 -16.99 -0.58
CA HIS A 260 6.66 -17.28 -1.31
C HIS A 260 6.56 -16.72 -2.73
N PHE A 261 7.42 -15.77 -3.02
CA PHE A 261 7.62 -15.25 -4.36
C PHE A 261 8.67 -16.13 -5.05
N SER A 262 8.23 -16.96 -5.97
CA SER A 262 9.10 -17.71 -6.90
C SER A 262 9.06 -17.07 -8.27
#